data_f8596c75e282ebd8cb865097ff2d43be
#
_entry.id   f8596c75e282ebd8cb865097ff2d43be
#
_cell.length_a   1.000
_cell.length_b   1.000
_cell.length_c   1.000
_cell.angle_alpha   90.00
_cell.angle_beta   90.00
_cell.angle_gamma   90.00
#
_symmetry.space_group_name_H-M   'P 1'
#
loop_
_entity.id
_entity.type
_entity.pdbx_description
1 polymer ?
#
loop_
_entity_poly.entity_id
_entity_poly.type
_entity_poly.pdbx_seq_one_letter_code
_entity_poly.pdbx_strand_id
1 'polypeptide(L)'
;VNLLFDDYEALLAPGTHHLSTLPNTPVAVNEGIVICEARHSLTNDEKATADELFNALGLSVDVDAKAMPAAGTLSGCGPAFAAIFIEALADGAVRHGVPRVTAYRLASQMLAGTAKLQLATGTHPGAMKDAVCSPGGTTIVGVAALERRGFRSAVMDSIDAIVSK
;
A
#
# COMPACT_ATOMS: atom_id res chain seq x y z
N VAL A 1 -0.66 -17.79 2.12
CA VAL A 1 -1.72 -18.55 1.46
C VAL A 1 -2.96 -17.70 1.50
N ASN A 2 -3.48 -17.32 0.34
CA ASN A 2 -4.69 -16.52 0.23
C ASN A 2 -5.85 -17.47 0.02
N LEU A 3 -6.51 -17.87 1.10
CA LEU A 3 -7.77 -18.61 1.02
C LEU A 3 -8.90 -17.61 0.80
N LEU A 4 -9.77 -17.90 -0.17
CA LEU A 4 -10.95 -17.11 -0.47
C LEU A 4 -12.21 -17.75 0.14
N PHE A 5 -13.34 -17.09 -0.02
CA PHE A 5 -14.61 -17.51 0.55
C PHE A 5 -14.92 -18.99 0.27
N ASP A 6 -14.81 -19.43 -0.98
CA ASP A 6 -15.14 -20.82 -1.35
C ASP A 6 -14.18 -21.85 -0.74
N ASP A 7 -12.92 -21.47 -0.50
CA ASP A 7 -11.96 -22.34 0.20
C ASP A 7 -12.37 -22.53 1.67
N TYR A 8 -12.81 -21.45 2.34
CA TYR A 8 -13.28 -21.51 3.71
C TYR A 8 -14.59 -22.31 3.83
N GLU A 9 -15.53 -22.14 2.89
CA GLU A 9 -16.76 -22.93 2.85
C GLU A 9 -16.47 -24.45 2.78
N ALA A 10 -15.42 -24.83 2.07
CA ALA A 10 -15.02 -26.24 1.95
C ALA A 10 -14.31 -26.79 3.20
N LEU A 11 -13.71 -25.92 4.02
CA LEU A 11 -12.88 -26.31 5.16
C LEU A 11 -13.60 -26.21 6.52
N LEU A 12 -14.55 -25.30 6.63
CA LEU A 12 -15.25 -25.01 7.89
C LEU A 12 -16.51 -25.87 8.06
N ALA A 13 -16.96 -26.01 9.29
CA ALA A 13 -18.22 -26.69 9.58
C ALA A 13 -19.40 -25.90 8.96
N PRO A 14 -20.43 -26.61 8.44
CA PRO A 14 -21.60 -25.95 7.86
C PRO A 14 -22.24 -24.94 8.84
N GLY A 15 -22.52 -23.73 8.34
CA GLY A 15 -23.10 -22.63 9.12
C GLY A 15 -22.09 -21.81 9.93
N THR A 16 -20.78 -22.05 9.77
CA THR A 16 -19.74 -21.17 10.33
C THR A 16 -19.68 -19.88 9.56
N HIS A 17 -19.86 -18.75 10.24
CA HIS A 17 -19.69 -17.44 9.62
C HIS A 17 -18.21 -17.11 9.47
N HIS A 18 -17.82 -16.61 8.31
CA HIS A 18 -16.41 -16.28 8.01
C HIS A 18 -16.27 -15.14 7.02
N LEU A 19 -15.10 -14.52 7.06
CA LEU A 19 -14.65 -13.45 6.17
C LEU A 19 -13.17 -13.65 5.86
N SER A 20 -12.82 -13.72 4.59
CA SER A 20 -11.43 -13.77 4.15
C SER A 20 -10.80 -12.38 4.23
N THR A 21 -9.66 -12.26 4.91
CA THR A 21 -8.96 -10.99 5.12
C THR A 21 -7.46 -11.10 4.90
N LEU A 22 -6.85 -10.01 4.42
CA LEU A 22 -5.40 -9.88 4.23
C LEU A 22 -4.90 -8.58 4.90
N PRO A 23 -4.41 -8.65 6.15
CA PRO A 23 -3.74 -7.52 6.78
C PRO A 23 -2.29 -7.38 6.29
N ASN A 24 -1.72 -6.18 6.45
CA ASN A 24 -0.30 -5.93 6.18
C ASN A 24 0.47 -5.46 7.45
N THR A 25 1.79 -5.40 7.37
CA THR A 25 2.66 -5.10 8.53
C THR A 25 2.43 -3.75 9.20
N PRO A 26 2.03 -2.64 8.52
CA PRO A 26 1.78 -1.36 9.17
C PRO A 26 0.59 -1.33 10.14
N VAL A 27 -0.20 -2.41 10.29
CA VAL A 27 -1.18 -2.55 11.36
C VAL A 27 -0.54 -2.39 12.76
N ALA A 28 0.76 -2.68 12.89
CA ALA A 28 1.50 -2.50 14.14
C ALA A 28 1.57 -1.06 14.64
N VAL A 29 1.27 -0.09 13.79
CA VAL A 29 1.25 1.34 14.09
C VAL A 29 -0.09 2.00 13.73
N ASN A 30 -1.15 1.22 13.57
CA ASN A 30 -2.50 1.63 13.19
C ASN A 30 -2.58 2.39 11.85
N GLU A 31 -1.66 2.09 10.94
CA GLU A 31 -1.60 2.64 9.58
C GLU A 31 -1.59 1.51 8.54
N GLY A 32 -2.20 0.38 8.91
CA GLY A 32 -2.27 -0.79 8.06
C GLY A 32 -3.37 -0.71 7.00
N ILE A 33 -3.40 -1.75 6.18
CA ILE A 33 -4.51 -2.05 5.29
C ILE A 33 -5.01 -3.44 5.66
N VAL A 34 -6.32 -3.59 5.83
CA VAL A 34 -7.00 -4.88 5.91
C VAL A 34 -7.88 -5.01 4.68
N ILE A 35 -7.46 -5.82 3.70
CA ILE A 35 -8.31 -6.15 2.55
C ILE A 35 -9.26 -7.26 2.98
N CYS A 36 -10.54 -7.06 2.73
CA CYS A 36 -11.59 -8.03 2.97
C CYS A 36 -12.15 -8.53 1.63
N GLU A 37 -12.41 -9.81 1.51
CA GLU A 37 -13.19 -10.29 0.38
C GLU A 37 -14.63 -9.78 0.50
N ALA A 38 -15.17 -9.18 -0.55
CA ALA A 38 -16.51 -8.61 -0.55
C ALA A 38 -17.61 -9.65 -0.28
N ARG A 39 -17.36 -10.91 -0.65
CA ARG A 39 -18.23 -12.04 -0.32
C ARG A 39 -17.85 -12.62 1.04
N HIS A 40 -18.81 -12.68 1.94
CA HIS A 40 -18.68 -13.22 3.28
C HIS A 40 -19.99 -13.85 3.78
N SER A 41 -19.95 -14.63 4.86
CA SER A 41 -21.14 -15.22 5.50
C SER A 41 -21.51 -14.55 6.83
N LEU A 42 -20.85 -13.44 7.19
CA LEU A 42 -21.14 -12.70 8.41
C LEU A 42 -22.56 -12.10 8.38
N THR A 43 -23.21 -12.07 9.52
CA THR A 43 -24.39 -11.24 9.76
C THR A 43 -24.01 -9.75 9.73
N ASN A 44 -25.00 -8.86 9.64
CA ASN A 44 -24.75 -7.41 9.66
C ASN A 44 -24.03 -6.95 10.93
N ASP A 45 -24.38 -7.52 12.09
CA ASP A 45 -23.77 -7.16 13.38
C ASP A 45 -22.31 -7.65 13.47
N GLU A 46 -22.03 -8.85 12.96
CA GLU A 46 -20.68 -9.39 12.88
C GLU A 46 -19.82 -8.58 11.92
N LYS A 47 -20.36 -8.20 10.74
CA LYS A 47 -19.65 -7.34 9.79
C LYS A 47 -19.35 -5.97 10.40
N ALA A 48 -20.32 -5.36 11.07
CA ALA A 48 -20.11 -4.08 11.76
C ALA A 48 -19.01 -4.17 12.82
N THR A 49 -18.97 -5.25 13.60
CA THR A 49 -17.93 -5.50 14.60
C THR A 49 -16.55 -5.70 13.93
N ALA A 50 -16.51 -6.45 12.84
CA ALA A 50 -15.26 -6.67 12.08
C ALA A 50 -14.74 -5.34 11.49
N ASP A 51 -15.63 -4.53 10.92
CA ASP A 51 -15.25 -3.21 10.35
C ASP A 51 -14.74 -2.25 11.42
N GLU A 52 -15.35 -2.21 12.61
CA GLU A 52 -14.86 -1.41 13.73
C GLU A 52 -13.44 -1.85 14.13
N LEU A 53 -13.22 -3.16 14.28
CA LEU A 53 -11.90 -3.71 14.61
C LEU A 53 -10.86 -3.37 13.55
N PHE A 54 -11.16 -3.57 12.26
CA PHE A 54 -10.20 -3.36 11.18
C PHE A 54 -9.90 -1.87 10.97
N ASN A 55 -10.90 -1.00 11.10
CA ASN A 55 -10.69 0.44 11.01
C ASN A 55 -9.84 0.99 12.17
N ALA A 56 -9.80 0.31 13.32
CA ALA A 56 -8.85 0.65 14.38
C ALA A 56 -7.40 0.30 14.04
N LEU A 57 -7.18 -0.62 13.10
CA LEU A 57 -5.84 -1.02 12.62
C LEU A 57 -5.36 -0.22 11.40
N GLY A 58 -6.24 0.57 10.79
CA GLY A 58 -5.94 1.38 9.61
C GLY A 58 -7.11 1.43 8.63
N LEU A 59 -6.84 1.24 7.34
CA LEU A 59 -7.83 1.25 6.28
C LEU A 59 -8.40 -0.16 6.06
N SER A 60 -9.72 -0.33 6.18
CA SER A 60 -10.43 -1.54 5.75
C SER A 60 -11.05 -1.33 4.37
N VAL A 61 -10.88 -2.30 3.46
CA VAL A 61 -11.39 -2.21 2.08
C VAL A 61 -11.96 -3.54 1.62
N ASP A 62 -13.23 -3.53 1.20
CA ASP A 62 -13.86 -4.69 0.58
C ASP A 62 -13.45 -4.77 -0.91
N VAL A 63 -13.05 -5.96 -1.35
CA VAL A 63 -12.52 -6.22 -2.70
C VAL A 63 -13.15 -7.49 -3.28
N ASP A 64 -13.55 -7.46 -4.55
CA ASP A 64 -14.05 -8.65 -5.23
C ASP A 64 -12.98 -9.77 -5.28
N ALA A 65 -13.41 -11.04 -5.18
CA ALA A 65 -12.54 -12.22 -5.18
C ALA A 65 -11.51 -12.20 -6.33
N LYS A 66 -11.92 -11.83 -7.54
CA LYS A 66 -11.04 -11.77 -8.72
C LYS A 66 -9.93 -10.71 -8.61
N ALA A 67 -10.14 -9.66 -7.82
CA ALA A 67 -9.16 -8.60 -7.61
C ALA A 67 -8.30 -8.83 -6.35
N MET A 68 -8.67 -9.79 -5.48
CA MET A 68 -7.92 -10.11 -4.25
C MET A 68 -6.42 -10.40 -4.48
N PRO A 69 -5.98 -11.14 -5.54
CA PRO A 69 -4.56 -11.37 -5.78
C PRO A 69 -3.77 -10.08 -6.03
N ALA A 70 -4.29 -9.17 -6.86
CA ALA A 70 -3.62 -7.91 -7.17
C ALA A 70 -3.66 -6.93 -5.98
N ALA A 71 -4.81 -6.81 -5.31
CA ALA A 71 -4.97 -5.98 -4.12
C ALA A 71 -4.09 -6.49 -2.97
N GLY A 72 -4.04 -7.81 -2.75
CA GLY A 72 -3.17 -8.46 -1.77
C GLY A 72 -1.69 -8.25 -2.08
N THR A 73 -1.29 -8.31 -3.34
CA THR A 73 0.08 -7.98 -3.76
C THR A 73 0.41 -6.52 -3.46
N LEU A 74 -0.46 -5.59 -3.84
CA LEU A 74 -0.25 -4.17 -3.58
C LEU A 74 -0.13 -3.86 -2.08
N SER A 75 -1.04 -4.39 -1.26
CA SER A 75 -1.07 -4.09 0.18
C SER A 75 -0.05 -4.90 0.98
N GLY A 76 0.12 -6.19 0.67
CA GLY A 76 0.97 -7.11 1.43
C GLY A 76 2.45 -7.02 1.04
N CYS A 77 2.77 -6.86 -0.25
CA CYS A 77 4.15 -6.74 -0.73
C CYS A 77 4.61 -5.28 -0.82
N GLY A 78 3.69 -4.35 -1.01
CA GLY A 78 3.97 -2.91 -1.09
C GLY A 78 4.84 -2.33 0.01
N PRO A 79 4.72 -2.74 1.29
CA PRO A 79 5.63 -2.29 2.35
C PRO A 79 7.10 -2.56 2.07
N ALA A 80 7.44 -3.70 1.43
CA ALA A 80 8.82 -3.99 1.01
C ALA A 80 9.29 -3.05 -0.10
N PHE A 81 8.43 -2.73 -1.07
CA PHE A 81 8.76 -1.79 -2.14
C PHE A 81 8.95 -0.37 -1.61
N ALA A 82 8.09 0.04 -0.66
CA ALA A 82 8.23 1.32 0.04
C ALA A 82 9.54 1.40 0.83
N ALA A 83 9.94 0.31 1.50
CA ALA A 83 11.21 0.24 2.23
C ALA A 83 12.43 0.40 1.30
N ILE A 84 12.44 -0.27 0.14
CA ILE A 84 13.49 -0.09 -0.89
C ILE A 84 13.52 1.36 -1.39
N PHE A 85 12.36 1.97 -1.59
CA PHE A 85 12.29 3.37 -2.03
C PHE A 85 12.83 4.34 -0.98
N ILE A 86 12.48 4.14 0.32
CA ILE A 86 13.03 4.90 1.45
C ILE A 86 14.55 4.76 1.49
N GLU A 87 15.07 3.54 1.35
CA GLU A 87 16.51 3.26 1.37
C GLU A 87 17.22 3.96 0.20
N ALA A 88 16.70 3.85 -1.02
CA ALA A 88 17.27 4.50 -2.19
C ALA A 88 17.31 6.04 -2.09
N LEU A 89 16.25 6.65 -1.55
CA LEU A 89 16.22 8.09 -1.29
C LEU A 89 17.26 8.50 -0.23
N ALA A 90 17.37 7.71 0.84
CA ALA A 90 18.36 7.94 1.89
C ALA A 90 19.79 7.78 1.36
N ASP A 91 20.06 6.78 0.52
CA ASP A 91 21.37 6.60 -0.12
C ASP A 91 21.73 7.78 -1.02
N GLY A 92 20.78 8.28 -1.78
CA GLY A 92 20.95 9.49 -2.57
C GLY A 92 21.35 10.69 -1.71
N ALA A 93 20.68 10.92 -0.58
CA ALA A 93 20.97 12.00 0.35
C ALA A 93 22.35 11.84 1.04
N VAL A 94 22.70 10.60 1.43
CA VAL A 94 24.01 10.30 2.04
C VAL A 94 25.17 10.60 1.11
N ARG A 95 25.03 10.32 -0.19
CA ARG A 95 26.04 10.69 -1.22
C ARG A 95 26.32 12.19 -1.26
N HIS A 96 25.40 13.01 -0.77
CA HIS A 96 25.51 14.47 -0.69
C HIS A 96 25.72 14.99 0.74
N GLY A 97 26.18 14.12 1.66
CA GLY A 97 26.65 14.50 2.99
C GLY A 97 25.59 14.51 4.09
N VAL A 98 24.35 14.08 3.83
CA VAL A 98 23.34 13.93 4.90
C VAL A 98 23.67 12.70 5.75
N PRO A 99 23.75 12.81 7.09
CA PRO A 99 23.99 11.66 7.95
C PRO A 99 22.92 10.58 7.77
N ARG A 100 23.32 9.30 7.74
CA ARG A 100 22.45 8.15 7.46
C ARG A 100 21.15 8.15 8.29
N VAL A 101 21.25 8.33 9.59
CA VAL A 101 20.07 8.33 10.48
C VAL A 101 19.10 9.46 10.12
N THR A 102 19.62 10.63 9.81
CA THR A 102 18.80 11.78 9.38
C THR A 102 18.16 11.51 8.01
N ALA A 103 18.90 10.94 7.07
CA ALA A 103 18.40 10.62 5.73
C ALA A 103 17.18 9.66 5.78
N TYR A 104 17.25 8.60 6.59
CA TYR A 104 16.11 7.68 6.78
C TYR A 104 14.89 8.39 7.38
N ARG A 105 15.08 9.21 8.41
CA ARG A 105 13.98 9.96 9.04
C ARG A 105 13.29 10.91 8.05
N LEU A 106 14.08 11.62 7.24
CA LEU A 106 13.55 12.54 6.22
C LEU A 106 12.78 11.79 5.13
N ALA A 107 13.35 10.72 4.59
CA ALA A 107 12.71 9.92 3.53
C ALA A 107 11.40 9.29 4.02
N SER A 108 11.40 8.68 5.22
CA SER A 108 10.21 8.07 5.81
C SER A 108 9.10 9.10 6.08
N GLN A 109 9.44 10.24 6.70
CA GLN A 109 8.45 11.28 7.01
C GLN A 109 7.89 11.93 5.74
N MET A 110 8.72 12.18 4.73
CA MET A 110 8.27 12.71 3.44
C MET A 110 7.27 11.76 2.78
N LEU A 111 7.58 10.45 2.73
CA LEU A 111 6.72 9.46 2.09
C LEU A 111 5.38 9.32 2.84
N ALA A 112 5.43 9.21 4.16
CA ALA A 112 4.24 9.13 5.01
C ALA A 112 3.36 10.39 4.87
N GLY A 113 3.97 11.58 4.90
CA GLY A 113 3.25 12.84 4.75
C GLY A 113 2.59 12.99 3.38
N THR A 114 3.28 12.59 2.31
CA THR A 114 2.75 12.64 0.94
C THR A 114 1.55 11.69 0.78
N ALA A 115 1.65 10.47 1.31
CA ALA A 115 0.55 9.50 1.28
C ALA A 115 -0.65 9.99 2.10
N LYS A 116 -0.44 10.50 3.31
CA LYS A 116 -1.52 11.07 4.15
C LYS A 116 -2.18 12.26 3.48
N LEU A 117 -1.42 13.14 2.83
CA LEU A 117 -1.98 14.27 2.09
C LEU A 117 -2.87 13.79 0.94
N GLN A 118 -2.45 12.79 0.19
CA GLN A 118 -3.24 12.20 -0.90
C GLN A 118 -4.56 11.62 -0.37
N LEU A 119 -4.50 10.80 0.68
CA LEU A 119 -5.69 10.19 1.31
C LEU A 119 -6.67 11.24 1.84
N ALA A 120 -6.16 12.30 2.49
CA ALA A 120 -6.98 13.34 3.08
C ALA A 120 -7.67 14.24 2.04
N THR A 121 -7.03 14.45 0.88
CA THR A 121 -7.53 15.39 -0.14
C THR A 121 -8.21 14.69 -1.32
N GLY A 122 -7.96 13.39 -1.54
CA GLY A 122 -8.37 12.67 -2.75
C GLY A 122 -7.71 13.19 -4.03
N THR A 123 -6.70 14.04 -3.91
CA THR A 123 -6.04 14.67 -5.07
C THR A 123 -5.34 13.61 -5.93
N HIS A 124 -5.53 13.68 -7.24
CA HIS A 124 -4.85 12.78 -8.17
C HIS A 124 -3.32 12.88 -8.03
N PRO A 125 -2.58 11.76 -7.90
CA PRO A 125 -1.12 11.79 -7.68
C PRO A 125 -0.34 12.59 -8.72
N GLY A 126 -0.77 12.58 -9.98
CA GLY A 126 -0.20 13.42 -11.04
C GLY A 126 -0.32 14.91 -10.75
N ALA A 127 -1.47 15.37 -10.27
CA ALA A 127 -1.67 16.77 -9.89
C ALA A 127 -0.82 17.15 -8.67
N MET A 128 -0.68 16.25 -7.68
CA MET A 128 0.23 16.48 -6.55
C MET A 128 1.68 16.66 -7.00
N LYS A 129 2.14 15.81 -7.94
CA LYS A 129 3.46 15.92 -8.56
C LYS A 129 3.63 17.27 -9.26
N ASP A 130 2.65 17.69 -10.07
CA ASP A 130 2.70 18.94 -10.82
C ASP A 130 2.73 20.15 -9.90
N ALA A 131 1.99 20.13 -8.80
CA ALA A 131 1.96 21.21 -7.81
C ALA A 131 3.33 21.54 -7.18
N VAL A 132 4.26 20.59 -7.16
CA VAL A 132 5.62 20.77 -6.63
C VAL A 132 6.70 20.85 -7.72
N CYS A 133 6.30 20.80 -9.00
CA CYS A 133 7.18 20.84 -10.16
C CYS A 133 7.06 22.20 -10.88
N SER A 134 7.68 23.24 -10.32
CA SER A 134 7.72 24.56 -11.00
C SER A 134 8.51 24.50 -12.31
N PRO A 135 8.17 25.36 -13.31
CA PRO A 135 8.93 25.46 -14.55
C PRO A 135 10.41 25.75 -14.32
N GLY A 136 11.30 24.90 -14.85
CA GLY A 136 12.74 25.01 -14.66
C GLY A 136 13.27 24.72 -13.25
N GLY A 137 12.39 24.30 -12.32
CA GLY A 137 12.73 24.02 -10.93
C GLY A 137 13.53 22.72 -10.73
N THR A 138 14.05 22.54 -9.51
CA THR A 138 14.87 21.36 -9.17
C THR A 138 14.05 20.08 -9.11
N THR A 139 12.79 20.15 -8.69
CA THR A 139 11.93 18.96 -8.58
C THR A 139 11.70 18.27 -9.93
N ILE A 140 11.40 19.06 -10.99
CA ILE A 140 11.17 18.47 -12.31
C ILE A 140 12.43 17.81 -12.90
N VAL A 141 13.62 18.28 -12.54
CA VAL A 141 14.91 17.65 -12.94
C VAL A 141 15.04 16.26 -12.30
N GLY A 142 14.69 16.14 -11.02
CA GLY A 142 14.66 14.86 -10.31
C GLY A 142 13.62 13.90 -10.90
N VAL A 143 12.40 14.37 -11.15
CA VAL A 143 11.33 13.59 -11.79
C VAL A 143 11.79 13.07 -13.15
N ALA A 144 12.37 13.93 -14.00
CA ALA A 144 12.90 13.53 -15.31
C ALA A 144 14.02 12.47 -15.21
N ALA A 145 14.81 12.48 -14.14
CA ALA A 145 15.82 11.46 -13.90
C ALA A 145 15.20 10.10 -13.56
N LEU A 146 14.14 10.07 -12.73
CA LEU A 146 13.39 8.85 -12.43
C LEU A 146 12.71 8.28 -13.68
N GLU A 147 12.07 9.12 -14.49
CA GLU A 147 11.41 8.69 -15.73
C GLU A 147 12.41 8.09 -16.73
N ARG A 148 13.58 8.72 -16.92
CA ARG A 148 14.64 8.17 -17.80
C ARG A 148 15.16 6.80 -17.37
N ARG A 149 15.04 6.45 -16.11
CA ARG A 149 15.45 5.14 -15.56
C ARG A 149 14.32 4.13 -15.51
N GLY A 150 13.13 4.45 -16.04
CA GLY A 150 12.01 3.53 -16.12
C GLY A 150 11.36 3.26 -14.76
N PHE A 151 11.37 4.23 -13.83
CA PHE A 151 10.86 4.05 -12.47
C PHE A 151 9.42 3.51 -12.47
N ARG A 152 8.54 4.05 -13.32
CA ARG A 152 7.15 3.60 -13.37
C ARG A 152 7.02 2.16 -13.84
N SER A 153 7.73 1.78 -14.92
CA SER A 153 7.70 0.40 -15.40
C SER A 153 8.26 -0.56 -14.35
N ALA A 154 9.36 -0.23 -13.70
CA ALA A 154 9.94 -1.07 -12.65
C ALA A 154 8.95 -1.33 -11.49
N VAL A 155 8.17 -0.32 -11.10
CA VAL A 155 7.14 -0.47 -10.06
C VAL A 155 5.96 -1.32 -10.56
N MET A 156 5.48 -1.10 -11.79
CA MET A 156 4.41 -1.93 -12.38
C MET A 156 4.87 -3.39 -12.54
N ASP A 157 6.06 -3.61 -13.08
CA ASP A 157 6.65 -4.94 -13.27
C ASP A 157 6.77 -5.73 -11.94
N SER A 158 6.99 -5.03 -10.82
CA SER A 158 7.05 -5.68 -9.51
C SER A 158 5.71 -6.27 -9.06
N ILE A 159 4.60 -5.65 -9.42
CA ILE A 159 3.25 -6.18 -9.18
C ILE A 159 2.97 -7.34 -10.15
N ASP A 160 3.25 -7.14 -11.44
CA ASP A 160 2.99 -8.13 -12.48
C ASP A 160 3.76 -9.44 -12.22
N ALA A 161 5.00 -9.35 -11.78
CA ALA A 161 5.84 -10.51 -11.46
C ALA A 161 5.27 -11.39 -10.32
N ILE A 162 4.45 -10.83 -9.44
CA ILE A 162 3.82 -11.56 -8.34
C ILE A 162 2.46 -12.10 -8.75
N VAL A 163 1.63 -11.26 -9.39
CA VAL A 163 0.26 -11.63 -9.79
C VAL A 163 0.27 -12.73 -10.87
N SER A 164 1.30 -12.74 -11.73
CA SER A 164 1.47 -13.75 -12.81
C SER A 164 2.05 -15.08 -12.32
N LYS A 165 2.40 -15.22 -11.05
CA LYS A 165 3.02 -16.42 -10.45
C LYS A 165 1.98 -17.43 -10.00
#